data_5d4c612d36bf9acef519054e1f69ee45
#
_entry.id   5d4c612d36bf9acef519054e1f69ee45
#
_cell.length_a   1.000
_cell.length_b   1.000
_cell.length_c   1.000
_cell.angle_alpha   90.00
_cell.angle_beta   90.00
_cell.angle_gamma   90.00
#
_symmetry.space_group_name_H-M   'P 1'
#
loop_
_entity.id
_entity.type
_entity.pdbx_description
1 polymer ?
#
loop_
_entity_poly.entity_id
_entity_poly.type
_entity_poly.pdbx_seq_one_letter_code
_entity_poly.pdbx_strand_id
1 'polypeptide(L)'
;MTFFHKENIDMDNSPITDFNQNLLSFLDKSPTPFHAVSAMSECLEKNDFQKLDELDSWGNLSAGKYYITRNASSLIAFTLTDEDLAKTGFKMVGAHTDSPCLKVKPQPEKIKHNLVQL
;
A
#
# COMPACT_ATOMS: atom_id res chain seq x y z
N MET A 1 -38.86 5.02 -26.32
CA MET A 1 -37.46 4.75 -26.67
C MET A 1 -36.68 5.98 -26.21
N THR A 2 -36.21 5.97 -24.94
CA THR A 2 -35.63 7.14 -24.28
C THR A 2 -34.11 7.02 -24.36
N PHE A 3 -33.50 7.89 -25.13
CA PHE A 3 -32.04 7.99 -25.23
C PHE A 3 -31.50 8.63 -23.95
N PHE A 4 -30.71 7.89 -23.19
CA PHE A 4 -29.89 8.46 -22.15
C PHE A 4 -28.78 9.30 -22.79
N HIS A 5 -28.88 10.61 -22.63
CA HIS A 5 -27.80 11.53 -22.95
C HIS A 5 -26.67 11.24 -21.94
N LYS A 6 -25.54 10.80 -22.45
CA LYS A 6 -24.32 10.67 -21.66
C LYS A 6 -23.76 12.08 -21.50
N GLU A 7 -24.09 12.74 -20.41
CA GLU A 7 -23.39 13.97 -20.04
C GLU A 7 -21.91 13.66 -19.94
N ASN A 8 -21.10 14.31 -20.76
CA ASN A 8 -19.67 14.36 -20.57
C ASN A 8 -19.43 15.12 -19.26
N ILE A 9 -19.15 14.40 -18.20
CA ILE A 9 -18.60 15.00 -16.99
C ILE A 9 -17.19 15.44 -17.39
N ASP A 10 -17.00 16.73 -17.63
CA ASP A 10 -15.68 17.34 -17.69
C ASP A 10 -14.98 17.03 -16.37
N MET A 11 -14.05 16.08 -16.40
CA MET A 11 -13.23 15.75 -15.25
C MET A 11 -12.31 16.93 -15.01
N ASP A 12 -12.74 17.80 -14.10
CA ASP A 12 -11.96 18.92 -13.61
C ASP A 12 -10.60 18.39 -13.14
N ASN A 13 -9.51 18.91 -13.71
CA ASN A 13 -8.13 18.57 -13.41
C ASN A 13 -7.73 19.16 -12.04
N SER A 14 -8.52 18.87 -11.01
CA SER A 14 -8.27 19.35 -9.65
C SER A 14 -7.30 18.42 -8.92
N PRO A 15 -6.53 18.90 -7.94
CA PRO A 15 -5.67 18.06 -7.09
C PRO A 15 -6.42 16.90 -6.41
N ILE A 16 -7.72 17.06 -6.18
CA ILE A 16 -8.60 16.03 -5.61
C ILE A 16 -8.81 14.90 -6.63
N THR A 17 -8.96 15.22 -7.92
CA THR A 17 -9.12 14.23 -8.99
C THR A 17 -7.85 13.39 -9.12
N ASP A 18 -6.67 14.03 -9.11
CA ASP A 18 -5.39 13.35 -9.17
C ASP A 18 -5.18 12.43 -7.96
N PHE A 19 -5.52 12.90 -6.76
CA PHE A 19 -5.45 12.10 -5.55
C PHE A 19 -6.36 10.86 -5.65
N ASN A 20 -7.59 11.03 -6.10
CA ASN A 20 -8.54 9.93 -6.25
C ASN A 20 -8.07 8.91 -7.30
N GLN A 21 -7.51 9.36 -8.43
CA GLN A 21 -6.95 8.49 -9.45
C GLN A 21 -5.76 7.70 -8.93
N ASN A 22 -4.86 8.34 -8.18
CA ASN A 22 -3.73 7.70 -7.54
C ASN A 22 -4.17 6.65 -6.52
N LEU A 23 -5.20 6.96 -5.71
CA LEU A 23 -5.77 6.02 -4.75
C LEU A 23 -6.37 4.79 -5.46
N LEU A 24 -7.18 4.99 -6.49
CA LEU A 24 -7.76 3.89 -7.26
C LEU A 24 -6.68 3.02 -7.90
N SER A 25 -5.65 3.65 -8.49
CA SER A 25 -4.51 2.93 -9.06
C SER A 25 -3.73 2.12 -8.01
N PHE A 26 -3.59 2.66 -6.79
CA PHE A 26 -2.98 1.93 -5.68
C PHE A 26 -3.82 0.72 -5.27
N LEU A 27 -5.15 0.87 -5.15
CA LEU A 27 -6.05 -0.22 -4.80
C LEU A 27 -6.02 -1.33 -5.84
N ASP A 28 -6.06 -1.00 -7.12
CA ASP A 28 -5.97 -1.96 -8.23
C ASP A 28 -4.66 -2.76 -8.21
N LYS A 29 -3.56 -2.12 -7.81
CA LYS A 29 -2.24 -2.75 -7.69
C LYS A 29 -2.06 -3.55 -6.40
N SER A 30 -3.00 -3.50 -5.46
CA SER A 30 -2.84 -4.01 -4.10
C SER A 30 -3.82 -5.14 -3.74
N PRO A 31 -3.97 -6.20 -4.58
CA PRO A 31 -4.92 -7.28 -4.31
C PRO A 31 -4.55 -8.19 -3.13
N THR A 32 -3.31 -8.13 -2.65
CA THR A 32 -2.84 -8.87 -1.45
C THR A 32 -1.91 -8.00 -0.62
N PRO A 33 -1.65 -8.33 0.66
CA PRO A 33 -0.69 -7.61 1.49
C PRO A 33 0.70 -7.46 0.84
N PHE A 34 1.15 -8.47 0.11
CA PHE A 34 2.43 -8.44 -0.59
C PHE A 34 2.45 -7.41 -1.71
N HIS A 35 1.38 -7.33 -2.49
CA HIS A 35 1.22 -6.31 -3.53
C HIS A 35 1.09 -4.91 -2.94
N ALA A 36 0.35 -4.77 -1.84
CA ALA A 36 0.21 -3.49 -1.14
C ALA A 36 1.57 -2.97 -0.66
N VAL A 37 2.38 -3.82 -0.03
CA VAL A 37 3.73 -3.44 0.42
C VAL A 37 4.64 -3.11 -0.76
N SER A 38 4.56 -3.85 -1.88
CA SER A 38 5.32 -3.54 -3.10
C SER A 38 4.94 -2.17 -3.66
N ALA A 39 3.64 -1.90 -3.81
CA ALA A 39 3.15 -0.62 -4.33
C ALA A 39 3.50 0.57 -3.39
N MET A 40 3.43 0.37 -2.07
CA MET A 40 3.88 1.37 -1.10
C MET A 40 5.38 1.62 -1.20
N SER A 41 6.20 0.56 -1.32
CA SER A 41 7.65 0.70 -1.47
C SER A 41 8.02 1.51 -2.70
N GLU A 42 7.39 1.21 -3.86
CA GLU A 42 7.60 2.00 -5.08
C GLU A 42 7.21 3.48 -4.90
N CYS A 43 6.12 3.73 -4.19
CA CYS A 43 5.69 5.10 -3.90
C CYS A 43 6.69 5.84 -2.99
N LEU A 44 7.22 5.16 -1.97
CA LEU A 44 8.21 5.72 -1.05
C LEU A 44 9.54 6.02 -1.77
N GLU A 45 10.03 5.09 -2.61
CA GLU A 45 11.25 5.28 -3.39
C GLU A 45 11.16 6.48 -4.35
N LYS A 46 10.00 6.66 -5.01
CA LYS A 46 9.72 7.84 -5.85
C LYS A 46 9.70 9.16 -5.07
N ASN A 47 9.55 9.11 -3.76
CA ASN A 47 9.55 10.25 -2.85
C ASN A 47 10.82 10.34 -2.00
N ASP A 48 11.92 9.78 -2.49
CA ASP A 48 13.26 9.83 -1.91
C ASP A 48 13.41 9.13 -0.54
N PHE A 49 12.57 8.13 -0.25
CA PHE A 49 12.77 7.28 0.89
C PHE A 49 13.83 6.23 0.60
N GLN A 50 14.77 6.06 1.52
CA GLN A 50 15.81 5.06 1.45
C GLN A 50 15.38 3.78 2.17
N LYS A 51 15.51 2.66 1.49
CA LYS A 51 15.25 1.36 2.11
C LYS A 51 16.37 0.98 3.06
N LEU A 52 16.03 0.55 4.26
CA LEU A 52 16.94 -0.05 5.22
C LEU A 52 16.66 -1.55 5.32
N ASP A 53 17.71 -2.33 5.53
CA ASP A 53 17.55 -3.73 5.92
C ASP A 53 17.50 -3.84 7.44
N GLU A 54 16.52 -4.56 7.97
CA GLU A 54 16.38 -4.74 9.41
C GLU A 54 17.47 -5.64 10.02
N LEU A 55 18.20 -6.38 9.19
CA LEU A 55 19.33 -7.21 9.61
C LEU A 55 20.64 -6.42 9.72
N ASP A 56 20.69 -5.24 9.12
CA ASP A 56 21.86 -4.39 9.17
C ASP A 56 21.91 -3.55 10.44
N SER A 57 23.13 -3.21 10.86
CA SER A 57 23.34 -2.19 11.89
C SER A 57 23.21 -0.80 11.26
N TRP A 58 22.14 -0.08 11.61
CA TRP A 58 21.90 1.25 11.00
C TRP A 58 22.80 2.36 11.56
N GLY A 59 23.55 2.08 12.65
CA GLY A 59 24.41 3.08 13.28
C GLY A 59 23.61 4.35 13.67
N ASN A 60 24.24 5.50 13.43
CA ASN A 60 23.57 6.81 13.60
C ASN A 60 22.99 7.25 12.25
N LEU A 61 21.69 7.07 12.06
CA LEU A 61 20.99 7.60 10.90
C LEU A 61 21.00 9.14 10.94
N SER A 62 21.32 9.77 9.82
CA SER A 62 21.17 11.22 9.66
C SER A 62 19.69 11.60 9.46
N ALA A 63 19.40 12.91 9.51
CA ALA A 63 18.10 13.41 9.08
C ALA A 63 17.79 12.94 7.66
N GLY A 64 16.59 12.41 7.44
CA GLY A 64 16.23 11.81 6.16
C GLY A 64 14.92 11.04 6.21
N LYS A 65 14.62 10.37 5.12
CA LYS A 65 13.42 9.57 4.91
C LYS A 65 13.82 8.12 4.73
N TYR A 66 13.27 7.23 5.54
CA TYR A 66 13.65 5.82 5.57
C TYR A 66 12.43 4.92 5.61
N TYR A 67 12.57 3.70 5.11
CA TYR A 67 11.58 2.67 5.29
C TYR A 67 12.21 1.28 5.40
N ILE A 68 11.51 0.38 6.05
CA ILE A 68 11.83 -1.04 6.16
C ILE A 68 10.61 -1.89 5.81
N THR A 69 10.84 -3.10 5.35
CA THR A 69 9.80 -4.09 5.09
C THR A 69 10.10 -5.37 5.85
N ARG A 70 9.06 -6.03 6.37
CA ARG A 70 9.18 -7.34 7.00
C ARG A 70 8.27 -8.35 6.32
N ASN A 71 8.83 -9.52 5.97
CA ASN A 71 8.13 -10.62 5.29
C ASN A 71 7.39 -10.17 4.01
N ALA A 72 7.82 -9.08 3.36
CA ALA A 72 7.14 -8.46 2.22
C ALA A 72 5.63 -8.20 2.42
N SER A 73 5.14 -8.20 3.65
CA SER A 73 3.73 -8.03 4.01
C SER A 73 3.48 -6.93 5.04
N SER A 74 4.53 -6.36 5.61
CA SER A 74 4.49 -5.23 6.54
C SER A 74 5.53 -4.20 6.14
N LEU A 75 5.26 -2.93 6.43
CA LEU A 75 6.13 -1.82 6.12
C LEU A 75 6.07 -0.78 7.25
N ILE A 76 7.21 -0.21 7.57
CA ILE A 76 7.33 0.98 8.42
C ILE A 76 8.11 2.01 7.63
N ALA A 77 7.54 3.20 7.44
CA ALA A 77 8.23 4.36 6.90
C ALA A 77 8.32 5.45 7.95
N PHE A 78 9.44 6.14 8.01
CA PHE A 78 9.66 7.21 8.98
C PHE A 78 10.57 8.29 8.42
N THR A 79 10.44 9.48 8.96
CA THR A 79 11.33 10.62 8.69
C THR A 79 12.05 11.00 9.97
N LEU A 80 13.34 11.26 9.84
CA LEU A 80 14.17 11.82 10.92
C LEU A 80 14.48 13.27 10.60
N THR A 81 14.45 14.09 11.61
CA THR A 81 14.93 15.48 11.58
C THR A 81 16.16 15.60 12.49
N ASP A 82 16.85 16.71 12.42
CA ASP A 82 17.98 17.02 13.32
C ASP A 82 17.52 17.39 14.75
N GLU A 83 16.22 17.41 15.00
CA GLU A 83 15.66 17.75 16.29
C GLU A 83 15.76 16.58 17.28
N ASP A 84 15.90 16.91 18.55
CA ASP A 84 15.94 15.92 19.63
C ASP A 84 14.56 15.26 19.81
N LEU A 85 14.45 14.00 19.41
CA LEU A 85 13.21 13.23 19.47
C LEU A 85 12.66 13.09 20.91
N ALA A 86 13.53 13.17 21.91
CA ALA A 86 13.08 13.16 23.31
C ALA A 86 12.27 14.42 23.67
N LYS A 87 12.46 15.51 22.94
CA LYS A 87 11.72 16.77 23.12
C LYS A 87 10.52 16.89 22.21
N THR A 88 10.66 16.46 20.95
CA THR A 88 9.62 16.62 19.93
C THR A 88 8.60 15.47 19.91
N GLY A 89 8.99 14.29 20.42
CA GLY A 89 8.18 13.09 20.39
C GLY A 89 7.99 12.52 18.98
N PHE A 90 7.01 11.63 18.84
CA PHE A 90 6.67 10.98 17.59
C PHE A 90 5.24 11.27 17.18
N LYS A 91 5.02 11.47 15.88
CA LYS A 91 3.69 11.43 15.26
C LYS A 91 3.59 10.13 14.49
N MET A 92 2.63 9.29 14.85
CA MET A 92 2.47 7.97 14.26
C MET A 92 1.08 7.80 13.65
N VAL A 93 1.03 7.16 12.48
CA VAL A 93 -0.19 6.69 11.82
C VAL A 93 -0.01 5.22 11.54
N GLY A 94 -1.01 4.41 11.87
CA GLY A 94 -1.00 2.97 11.62
C GLY A 94 -2.22 2.54 10.83
N ALA A 95 -2.03 1.55 9.97
CA ALA A 95 -3.08 0.88 9.21
C ALA A 95 -2.69 -0.58 9.00
N HIS A 96 -3.67 -1.44 8.69
CA HIS A 96 -3.40 -2.82 8.31
C HIS A 96 -3.21 -2.95 6.80
N THR A 97 -2.42 -3.95 6.37
CA THR A 97 -2.16 -4.25 4.95
C THR A 97 -3.02 -5.38 4.41
N ASP A 98 -3.63 -6.18 5.28
CA ASP A 98 -4.54 -7.24 4.91
C ASP A 98 -5.95 -6.70 4.65
N SER A 99 -6.71 -7.43 3.83
CA SER A 99 -8.12 -7.16 3.58
C SER A 99 -8.88 -8.48 3.59
N PRO A 100 -10.09 -8.54 4.15
CA PRO A 100 -10.91 -9.74 4.06
C PRO A 100 -11.15 -10.11 2.60
N CYS A 101 -10.71 -11.30 2.20
CA CYS A 101 -10.89 -11.80 0.85
C CYS A 101 -11.16 -13.31 0.85
N LEU A 102 -11.86 -13.78 -0.19
CA LEU A 102 -11.98 -15.21 -0.43
C LEU A 102 -10.63 -15.73 -0.93
N LYS A 103 -10.18 -16.82 -0.33
CA LYS A 103 -8.94 -17.49 -0.73
C LYS A 103 -9.22 -18.94 -1.08
N VAL A 104 -8.80 -19.34 -2.28
CA VAL A 104 -8.87 -20.73 -2.72
C VAL A 104 -7.93 -21.58 -1.85
N LYS A 105 -8.45 -22.68 -1.31
CA LYS A 105 -7.65 -23.61 -0.50
C LYS A 105 -6.63 -24.36 -1.35
N PRO A 106 -5.52 -24.86 -0.78
CA PRO A 106 -4.52 -25.64 -1.52
C PRO A 106 -5.08 -26.90 -2.23
N GLN A 107 -6.16 -27.48 -1.70
CA GLN A 107 -6.89 -28.60 -2.31
C GLN A 107 -8.37 -28.21 -2.39
N PRO A 108 -8.73 -27.36 -3.36
CA PRO A 108 -10.06 -26.75 -3.39
C PRO A 108 -11.14 -27.70 -3.91
N GLU A 109 -10.77 -28.62 -4.78
CA GLU A 109 -11.72 -29.48 -5.51
C GLU A 109 -12.29 -30.56 -4.62
N LYS A 110 -13.60 -30.63 -4.53
CA LYS A 110 -14.36 -31.75 -3.95
C LYS A 110 -15.27 -32.32 -5.02
N ILE A 111 -15.05 -33.60 -5.35
CA ILE A 111 -15.91 -34.32 -6.29
C ILE A 111 -17.02 -35.01 -5.50
N LYS A 112 -18.26 -34.64 -5.77
CA LYS A 112 -19.45 -35.28 -5.21
C LYS A 112 -20.52 -35.36 -6.30
N HIS A 113 -21.10 -36.55 -6.49
CA HIS A 113 -22.13 -36.81 -7.50
C HIS A 113 -21.74 -36.34 -8.93
N ASN A 114 -20.50 -36.59 -9.36
CA ASN A 114 -19.91 -36.15 -10.65
C ASN A 114 -19.90 -34.60 -10.84
N LEU A 115 -20.03 -33.84 -9.77
CA LEU A 115 -19.89 -32.39 -9.77
C LEU A 115 -18.62 -31.99 -9.02
N VAL A 116 -17.91 -31.01 -9.56
CA VAL A 116 -16.76 -30.40 -8.90
C VAL A 116 -17.26 -29.18 -8.13
N GLN A 117 -17.00 -29.16 -6.84
CA GLN A 117 -17.27 -28.04 -5.95
C GLN A 117 -15.94 -27.42 -5.53
N LEU A 118 -15.83 -26.08 -5.62
CA LEU A 118 -14.71 -25.29 -5.11
C LEU A 118 -14.97 -24.84 -3.68
#